data_2fbf0f5ed60b6741fc9480c3e9a3b3d4
#
_entry.id   2fbf0f5ed60b6741fc9480c3e9a3b3d4
#
_cell.length_a   1.000
_cell.length_b   1.000
_cell.length_c   1.000
_cell.angle_alpha   90.00
_cell.angle_beta   90.00
_cell.angle_gamma   90.00
#
_symmetry.space_group_name_H-M   'P 1'
#
loop_
_entity.id
_entity.type
_entity.pdbx_description
1 polymer ?
#
loop_
_entity_poly.entity_id
_entity_poly.type
_entity_poly.pdbx_seq_one_letter_code
_entity_poly.pdbx_strand_id
1 'polypeptide(L)'
;MPASFVSAPARRVEIARTILSQLPEWFGIPAATEEYITDAAHEPCFVCEKDGAPVGFLCLKETGRSTVELAVMGVLKPCHRKGYGRALVDAAVAYARQTGYEFMQVKTVQMGKYEEYDRTNRFYLSCGFKEFEVFPTLWDEWNPCQIYVLSLNR
;
A
#
# COMPACT_ATOMS: atom_id res chain seq x y z
N MET A 1 16.70 7.78 -1.30
CA MET A 1 16.28 6.44 -0.84
C MET A 1 15.36 5.81 -1.89
N PRO A 2 15.92 5.06 -2.80
CA PRO A 2 15.13 4.46 -3.86
C PRO A 2 14.35 3.25 -3.37
N ALA A 3 13.20 3.00 -4.01
CA ALA A 3 12.48 1.76 -3.86
C ALA A 3 12.86 0.84 -5.02
N SER A 4 13.07 -0.43 -4.72
CA SER A 4 13.48 -1.43 -5.70
C SER A 4 12.38 -2.45 -5.95
N PHE A 5 12.26 -2.93 -7.18
CA PHE A 5 11.34 -3.99 -7.53
C PHE A 5 11.87 -5.33 -7.00
N VAL A 6 10.99 -6.13 -6.41
CA VAL A 6 11.33 -7.45 -5.87
C VAL A 6 10.78 -8.51 -6.81
N SER A 7 11.66 -9.22 -7.51
CA SER A 7 11.24 -10.21 -8.51
C SER A 7 10.94 -11.59 -7.94
N ALA A 8 11.61 -12.00 -6.85
CA ALA A 8 11.46 -13.34 -6.29
C ALA A 8 10.21 -13.46 -5.41
N PRO A 9 9.25 -14.37 -5.74
CA PRO A 9 8.04 -14.52 -4.94
C PRO A 9 8.29 -14.82 -3.46
N ALA A 10 9.26 -15.68 -3.15
CA ALA A 10 9.60 -16.00 -1.76
C ALA A 10 10.10 -14.78 -0.98
N ARG A 11 10.87 -13.91 -1.65
CA ARG A 11 11.39 -12.69 -1.04
C ARG A 11 10.26 -11.69 -0.76
N ARG A 12 9.27 -11.62 -1.64
CA ARG A 12 8.09 -10.77 -1.45
C ARG A 12 7.33 -11.17 -0.17
N VAL A 13 7.12 -12.46 0.02
CA VAL A 13 6.43 -12.99 1.22
C VAL A 13 7.24 -12.68 2.48
N GLU A 14 8.55 -12.91 2.43
CA GLU A 14 9.44 -12.64 3.56
C GLU A 14 9.40 -11.18 3.98
N ILE A 15 9.50 -10.26 3.02
CA ILE A 15 9.47 -8.82 3.27
C ILE A 15 8.12 -8.42 3.89
N ALA A 16 7.02 -8.88 3.29
CA ALA A 16 5.68 -8.57 3.79
C ALA A 16 5.51 -9.04 5.23
N ARG A 17 5.89 -10.27 5.52
CA ARG A 17 5.79 -10.82 6.89
C ARG A 17 6.62 -10.04 7.88
N THR A 18 7.86 -9.72 7.51
CA THR A 18 8.78 -8.98 8.39
C THR A 18 8.21 -7.61 8.75
N ILE A 19 7.66 -6.90 7.77
CA ILE A 19 7.18 -5.54 8.00
C ILE A 19 5.80 -5.53 8.66
N LEU A 20 4.85 -6.31 8.16
CA LEU A 20 3.48 -6.28 8.71
C LEU A 20 3.41 -6.77 10.15
N SER A 21 4.26 -7.71 10.54
CA SER A 21 4.30 -8.20 11.93
C SER A 21 4.69 -7.10 12.93
N GLN A 22 5.29 -6.01 12.47
CA GLN A 22 5.72 -4.90 13.31
C GLN A 22 4.75 -3.72 13.27
N LEU A 23 3.60 -3.86 12.61
CA LEU A 23 2.62 -2.80 12.43
C LEU A 23 1.22 -3.24 12.88
N PRO A 24 1.06 -3.71 14.15
CA PRO A 24 -0.23 -4.23 14.61
C PRO A 24 -1.35 -3.18 14.66
N GLU A 25 -1.02 -1.90 14.71
CA GLU A 25 -2.02 -0.82 14.73
C GLU A 25 -2.85 -0.77 13.44
N TRP A 26 -2.24 -1.16 12.29
CA TRP A 26 -2.91 -1.20 11.00
C TRP A 26 -3.27 -2.63 10.57
N PHE A 27 -2.53 -3.62 11.06
CA PHE A 27 -2.64 -5.02 10.63
C PHE A 27 -2.87 -5.92 11.84
N GLY A 28 -3.92 -5.60 12.62
CA GLY A 28 -4.21 -6.28 13.88
C GLY A 28 -5.09 -7.52 13.77
N ILE A 29 -5.59 -7.84 12.57
CA ILE A 29 -6.42 -9.04 12.34
C ILE A 29 -5.53 -10.10 11.68
N PRO A 30 -5.11 -11.16 12.44
CA PRO A 30 -4.13 -12.11 11.93
C PRO A 30 -4.50 -12.78 10.60
N ALA A 31 -5.76 -13.17 10.44
CA ALA A 31 -6.21 -13.84 9.20
C ALA A 31 -6.10 -12.90 7.99
N ALA A 32 -6.50 -11.64 8.14
CA ALA A 32 -6.41 -10.66 7.06
C ALA A 32 -4.96 -10.34 6.72
N THR A 33 -4.11 -10.22 7.74
CA THR A 33 -2.69 -9.95 7.57
C THR A 33 -2.01 -11.10 6.83
N GLU A 34 -2.32 -12.35 7.21
CA GLU A 34 -1.75 -13.53 6.54
C GLU A 34 -2.15 -13.60 5.07
N GLU A 35 -3.36 -13.17 4.74
CA GLU A 35 -3.81 -13.10 3.36
C GLU A 35 -2.96 -12.11 2.55
N TYR A 36 -2.70 -10.92 3.08
CA TYR A 36 -1.80 -9.95 2.42
C TYR A 36 -0.41 -10.55 2.21
N ILE A 37 0.11 -11.25 3.21
CA ILE A 37 1.45 -11.84 3.15
C ILE A 37 1.53 -12.91 2.05
N THR A 38 0.56 -13.82 2.00
CA THR A 38 0.57 -14.89 1.01
C THR A 38 0.29 -14.37 -0.40
N ASP A 39 -0.59 -13.37 -0.53
CA ASP A 39 -0.88 -12.76 -1.82
C ASP A 39 0.33 -12.04 -2.42
N ALA A 40 1.24 -11.55 -1.58
CA ALA A 40 2.44 -10.84 -2.04
C ALA A 40 3.28 -11.68 -3.00
N ALA A 41 3.24 -13.00 -2.89
CA ALA A 41 3.98 -13.89 -3.79
C ALA A 41 3.60 -13.67 -5.26
N HIS A 42 2.34 -13.29 -5.51
CA HIS A 42 1.77 -13.17 -6.85
C HIS A 42 1.57 -11.73 -7.31
N GLU A 43 2.04 -10.76 -6.54
CA GLU A 43 1.81 -9.34 -6.81
C GLU A 43 3.14 -8.63 -7.06
N PRO A 44 3.18 -7.67 -8.01
CA PRO A 44 4.35 -6.79 -8.12
C PRO A 44 4.64 -6.13 -6.79
N CYS A 45 5.87 -6.23 -6.32
CA CYS A 45 6.25 -5.78 -5.00
C CYS A 45 7.49 -4.90 -5.06
N PHE A 46 7.50 -3.86 -4.23
CA PHE A 46 8.60 -2.89 -4.13
C PHE A 46 9.07 -2.82 -2.69
N VAL A 47 10.35 -2.58 -2.48
CA VAL A 47 10.95 -2.53 -1.15
C VAL A 47 11.88 -1.32 -1.01
N CYS A 48 11.86 -0.71 0.16
CA CYS A 48 12.91 0.21 0.60
C CYS A 48 13.72 -0.46 1.68
N GLU A 49 15.05 -0.31 1.60
CA GLU A 49 15.97 -0.90 2.56
C GLU A 49 16.79 0.19 3.24
N LYS A 50 17.19 -0.08 4.48
CA LYS A 50 18.12 0.75 5.23
C LYS A 50 19.11 -0.19 5.89
N ASP A 51 20.41 0.05 5.63
CA ASP A 51 21.49 -0.80 6.16
C ASP A 51 21.27 -2.28 5.83
N GLY A 52 20.78 -2.55 4.62
CA GLY A 52 20.58 -3.91 4.12
C GLY A 52 19.32 -4.62 4.61
N ALA A 53 18.49 -3.94 5.42
CA ALA A 53 17.26 -4.53 5.95
C ALA A 53 16.02 -3.84 5.39
N PRO A 54 14.93 -4.57 5.09
CA PRO A 54 13.71 -3.96 4.60
C PRO A 54 13.04 -3.09 5.68
N VAL A 55 12.70 -1.86 5.32
CA VAL A 55 12.04 -0.92 6.22
C VAL A 55 10.68 -0.46 5.68
N GLY A 56 10.37 -0.76 4.44
CA GLY A 56 9.09 -0.45 3.83
C GLY A 56 8.85 -1.28 2.59
N PHE A 57 7.58 -1.56 2.29
CA PHE A 57 7.21 -2.31 1.09
C PHE A 57 5.84 -1.89 0.59
N LEU A 58 5.55 -2.25 -0.66
CA LEU A 58 4.27 -1.96 -1.30
C LEU A 58 4.01 -3.05 -2.34
N CYS A 59 2.77 -3.58 -2.39
CA CYS A 59 2.35 -4.53 -3.41
C CYS A 59 1.19 -3.97 -4.23
N LEU A 60 1.18 -4.28 -5.53
CA LEU A 60 0.13 -3.89 -6.46
C LEU A 60 -0.69 -5.10 -6.89
N LYS A 61 -1.97 -4.86 -7.15
CA LYS A 61 -2.90 -5.90 -7.60
C LYS A 61 -3.76 -5.34 -8.72
N GLU A 62 -3.84 -6.05 -9.85
CA GLU A 62 -4.77 -5.64 -10.91
C GLU A 62 -6.20 -5.86 -10.45
N THR A 63 -7.04 -4.83 -10.57
CA THR A 63 -8.46 -4.90 -10.18
C THR A 63 -9.38 -4.69 -11.38
N GLY A 64 -8.84 -4.26 -12.51
CA GLY A 64 -9.54 -4.10 -13.76
C GLY A 64 -8.52 -3.97 -14.88
N ARG A 65 -8.97 -3.99 -16.13
CA ARG A 65 -8.05 -3.89 -17.27
C ARG A 65 -7.21 -2.62 -17.24
N SER A 66 -7.78 -1.52 -16.74
CA SER A 66 -7.13 -0.21 -16.74
C SER A 66 -6.65 0.21 -15.35
N THR A 67 -6.94 -0.58 -14.33
CA THR A 67 -6.75 -0.17 -12.94
C THR A 67 -5.93 -1.17 -12.15
N VAL A 68 -4.99 -0.63 -11.38
CA VAL A 68 -4.21 -1.39 -10.42
C VAL A 68 -4.50 -0.83 -9.02
N GLU A 69 -4.54 -1.70 -8.03
CA GLU A 69 -4.75 -1.31 -6.64
C GLU A 69 -3.43 -1.36 -5.88
N LEU A 70 -3.17 -0.33 -5.08
CA LEU A 70 -2.15 -0.38 -4.04
C LEU A 70 -2.74 -1.30 -2.97
N ALA A 71 -2.45 -2.60 -3.08
CA ALA A 71 -3.12 -3.64 -2.30
C ALA A 71 -2.73 -3.62 -0.84
N VAL A 72 -1.45 -3.37 -0.57
CA VAL A 72 -0.91 -3.29 0.79
C VAL A 72 0.39 -2.50 0.76
N MET A 73 0.62 -1.71 1.80
CA MET A 73 1.92 -1.10 2.02
C MET A 73 2.16 -0.92 3.51
N GLY A 74 3.41 -0.94 3.90
CA GLY A 74 3.81 -0.67 5.26
C GLY A 74 5.20 -0.07 5.30
N VAL A 75 5.41 0.84 6.24
CA VAL A 75 6.73 1.41 6.55
C VAL A 75 6.91 1.28 8.06
N LEU A 76 8.05 0.76 8.51
CA LEU A 76 8.33 0.62 9.92
C LEU A 76 8.24 1.96 10.64
N LYS A 77 7.66 1.97 11.84
CA LYS A 77 7.39 3.20 12.60
C LYS A 77 8.59 4.14 12.75
N PRO A 78 9.80 3.64 13.09
CA PRO A 78 10.97 4.53 13.19
C PRO A 78 11.34 5.21 11.88
N CYS A 79 10.83 4.70 10.76
CA CYS A 79 11.13 5.22 9.41
C CYS A 79 10.00 6.07 8.83
N HIS A 80 8.94 6.34 9.61
CA HIS A 80 7.86 7.22 9.17
C HIS A 80 8.38 8.66 9.01
N ARG A 81 7.75 9.39 8.08
CA ARG A 81 8.05 10.80 7.78
C ARG A 81 9.47 11.04 7.27
N LYS A 82 10.10 10.01 6.71
CA LYS A 82 11.47 10.11 6.15
C LYS A 82 11.51 9.91 4.65
N GLY A 83 10.33 9.87 3.99
CA GLY A 83 10.25 9.76 2.54
C GLY A 83 10.19 8.35 1.99
N TYR A 84 10.25 7.31 2.81
CA TYR A 84 10.19 5.93 2.32
C TYR A 84 8.86 5.60 1.66
N GLY A 85 7.74 5.99 2.29
CA GLY A 85 6.42 5.76 1.73
C GLY A 85 6.25 6.44 0.39
N ARG A 86 6.72 7.66 0.25
CA ARG A 86 6.67 8.41 -1.01
C ARG A 86 7.50 7.73 -2.09
N ALA A 87 8.70 7.25 -1.75
CA ALA A 87 9.55 6.53 -2.69
C ALA A 87 8.87 5.27 -3.21
N LEU A 88 8.18 4.53 -2.33
CA LEU A 88 7.43 3.34 -2.71
C LEU A 88 6.28 3.67 -3.66
N VAL A 89 5.51 4.69 -3.35
CA VAL A 89 4.39 5.10 -4.22
C VAL A 89 4.92 5.58 -5.57
N ASP A 90 5.99 6.37 -5.59
CA ASP A 90 6.57 6.85 -6.85
C ASP A 90 7.06 5.69 -7.73
N ALA A 91 7.69 4.68 -7.15
CA ALA A 91 8.14 3.49 -7.89
C ALA A 91 6.96 2.69 -8.43
N ALA A 92 5.92 2.52 -7.62
CA ALA A 92 4.71 1.81 -8.03
C ALA A 92 3.97 2.55 -9.15
N VAL A 93 3.89 3.87 -9.07
CA VAL A 93 3.27 4.70 -10.11
C VAL A 93 4.05 4.58 -11.43
N ALA A 94 5.38 4.65 -11.37
CA ALA A 94 6.21 4.50 -12.57
C ALA A 94 6.01 3.13 -13.22
N TYR A 95 5.99 2.08 -12.41
CA TYR A 95 5.73 0.72 -12.89
C TYR A 95 4.36 0.60 -13.54
N ALA A 96 3.33 1.13 -12.87
CA ALA A 96 1.95 1.04 -13.37
C ALA A 96 1.78 1.78 -14.70
N ARG A 97 2.39 2.96 -14.85
CA ARG A 97 2.39 3.71 -16.10
C ARG A 97 3.08 2.93 -17.21
N GLN A 98 4.26 2.37 -16.92
CA GLN A 98 5.02 1.58 -17.88
C GLN A 98 4.28 0.33 -18.33
N THR A 99 3.53 -0.28 -17.42
CA THR A 99 2.75 -1.49 -17.70
C THR A 99 1.45 -1.19 -18.46
N GLY A 100 1.04 0.08 -18.54
CA GLY A 100 -0.10 0.51 -19.34
C GLY A 100 -1.40 0.72 -18.55
N TYR A 101 -1.34 0.73 -17.22
CA TYR A 101 -2.52 1.05 -16.42
C TYR A 101 -2.82 2.55 -16.49
N GLU A 102 -4.10 2.89 -16.42
CA GLU A 102 -4.56 4.27 -16.47
C GLU A 102 -4.91 4.85 -15.11
N PHE A 103 -5.23 3.97 -14.15
CA PHE A 103 -5.64 4.39 -12.81
C PHE A 103 -4.97 3.52 -11.75
N MET A 104 -4.70 4.15 -10.61
CA MET A 104 -4.32 3.44 -9.40
C MET A 104 -5.34 3.78 -8.32
N GLN A 105 -5.82 2.76 -7.60
CA GLN A 105 -6.72 2.97 -6.48
C GLN A 105 -6.09 2.47 -5.19
N VAL A 106 -6.59 2.96 -4.07
CA VAL A 106 -6.22 2.45 -2.74
C VAL A 106 -7.45 2.53 -1.83
N LYS A 107 -7.60 1.54 -0.96
CA LYS A 107 -8.68 1.48 0.02
C LYS A 107 -8.10 1.65 1.41
N THR A 108 -8.74 2.48 2.22
CA THR A 108 -8.34 2.69 3.61
C THR A 108 -9.56 3.04 4.44
N VAL A 109 -9.44 2.95 5.77
CA VAL A 109 -10.52 3.36 6.67
C VAL A 109 -10.72 4.87 6.54
N GLN A 110 -11.98 5.28 6.38
CA GLN A 110 -12.33 6.69 6.19
C GLN A 110 -11.77 7.58 7.30
N MET A 111 -11.35 8.77 6.92
CA MET A 111 -10.86 9.80 7.85
C MET A 111 -11.89 10.08 8.94
N GLY A 112 -11.41 10.31 10.16
CA GLY A 112 -12.25 10.66 11.29
C GLY A 112 -12.60 9.50 12.22
N LYS A 113 -12.07 8.31 11.99
CA LYS A 113 -12.34 7.14 12.82
C LYS A 113 -11.18 6.79 13.75
N TYR A 114 -9.96 6.74 13.22
CA TYR A 114 -8.76 6.37 13.98
C TYR A 114 -7.60 7.27 13.56
N GLU A 115 -6.81 7.71 14.53
CA GLU A 115 -5.68 8.62 14.27
C GLU A 115 -4.66 8.04 13.29
N GLU A 116 -4.31 6.76 13.44
CA GLU A 116 -3.35 6.10 12.55
C GLU A 116 -3.85 6.06 11.10
N TYR A 117 -5.14 5.88 10.88
CA TYR A 117 -5.72 5.91 9.54
C TYR A 117 -5.91 7.33 9.03
N ASP A 118 -6.11 8.30 9.93
CA ASP A 118 -6.15 9.71 9.52
C ASP A 118 -4.81 10.13 8.92
N ARG A 119 -3.71 9.68 9.51
CA ARG A 119 -2.37 9.93 8.95
C ARG A 119 -2.20 9.24 7.60
N THR A 120 -2.70 8.03 7.45
CA THR A 120 -2.68 7.29 6.19
C THR A 120 -3.46 8.02 5.10
N ASN A 121 -4.66 8.49 5.43
CA ASN A 121 -5.48 9.27 4.49
C ASN A 121 -4.72 10.52 4.02
N ARG A 122 -4.14 11.28 4.96
CA ARG A 122 -3.37 12.47 4.61
C ARG A 122 -2.16 12.15 3.73
N PHE A 123 -1.53 11.00 3.97
CA PHE A 123 -0.43 10.54 3.15
C PHE A 123 -0.86 10.33 1.70
N TYR A 124 -1.97 9.60 1.47
CA TYR A 124 -2.45 9.36 0.12
C TYR A 124 -2.83 10.67 -0.59
N LEU A 125 -3.49 11.58 0.13
CA LEU A 125 -3.82 12.90 -0.43
C LEU A 125 -2.55 13.64 -0.82
N SER A 126 -1.50 13.59 0.00
CA SER A 126 -0.23 14.23 -0.31
C SER A 126 0.48 13.63 -1.53
N CYS A 127 0.20 12.37 -1.84
CA CYS A 127 0.72 11.69 -3.02
C CYS A 127 -0.06 12.00 -4.30
N GLY A 128 -1.12 12.81 -4.19
CA GLY A 128 -1.94 13.20 -5.34
C GLY A 128 -3.18 12.37 -5.55
N PHE A 129 -3.44 11.40 -4.69
CA PHE A 129 -4.70 10.64 -4.74
C PHE A 129 -5.86 11.56 -4.39
N LYS A 130 -7.02 11.27 -5.00
CA LYS A 130 -8.26 12.01 -4.75
C LYS A 130 -9.33 11.08 -4.23
N GLU A 131 -10.21 11.61 -3.39
CA GLU A 131 -11.35 10.86 -2.89
C GLU A 131 -12.24 10.43 -4.06
N PHE A 132 -12.55 9.14 -4.13
CA PHE A 132 -13.43 8.62 -5.17
C PHE A 132 -14.81 8.29 -4.60
N GLU A 133 -14.87 7.41 -3.60
CA GLU A 133 -16.14 6.98 -3.02
C GLU A 133 -15.91 6.37 -1.64
N VAL A 134 -16.93 6.45 -0.77
CA VAL A 134 -16.97 5.73 0.51
C VAL A 134 -17.95 4.59 0.39
N PHE A 135 -17.52 3.38 0.72
CA PHE A 135 -18.41 2.22 0.85
C PHE A 135 -18.60 1.96 2.35
N PRO A 136 -19.77 2.32 2.91
CA PRO A 136 -19.94 2.32 4.37
C PRO A 136 -19.83 0.95 5.02
N THR A 137 -20.13 -0.11 4.29
CA THR A 137 -20.22 -1.46 4.86
C THR A 137 -19.45 -2.52 4.05
N LEU A 138 -18.48 -2.10 3.23
CA LEU A 138 -17.69 -3.04 2.43
C LEU A 138 -16.94 -4.03 3.32
N TRP A 139 -16.34 -3.53 4.40
CA TRP A 139 -15.60 -4.36 5.36
C TRP A 139 -16.46 -4.76 6.55
N ASP A 140 -17.03 -3.77 7.23
CA ASP A 140 -17.95 -3.93 8.35
C ASP A 140 -18.62 -2.59 8.64
N GLU A 141 -19.58 -2.57 9.58
CA GLU A 141 -20.35 -1.36 9.86
C GLU A 141 -19.57 -0.28 10.64
N TRP A 142 -18.46 -0.66 11.27
CA TRP A 142 -17.65 0.28 12.06
C TRP A 142 -16.50 0.93 11.27
N ASN A 143 -16.12 0.31 10.16
CA ASN A 143 -14.96 0.76 9.39
C ASN A 143 -15.37 1.07 7.94
N PRO A 144 -15.93 2.27 7.69
CA PRO A 144 -16.26 2.69 6.33
C PRO A 144 -15.00 2.69 5.45
N CYS A 145 -15.13 2.19 4.23
CA CYS A 145 -14.02 2.10 3.30
C CYS A 145 -13.99 3.33 2.41
N GLN A 146 -12.93 4.13 2.52
CA GLN A 146 -12.66 5.23 1.60
C GLN A 146 -11.83 4.70 0.45
N ILE A 147 -12.29 4.88 -0.77
CA ILE A 147 -11.49 4.62 -1.97
C ILE A 147 -10.90 5.93 -2.45
N TYR A 148 -9.58 5.93 -2.66
CA TYR A 148 -8.85 7.00 -3.32
C TYR A 148 -8.43 6.54 -4.70
N VAL A 149 -8.35 7.48 -5.64
CA VAL A 149 -7.94 7.18 -7.00
C VAL A 149 -6.89 8.17 -7.46
N LEU A 150 -5.95 7.68 -8.25
CA LEU A 150 -4.92 8.49 -8.89
C LEU A 150 -4.95 8.25 -10.39
N SER A 151 -5.03 9.32 -11.18
CA SER A 151 -4.87 9.21 -12.62
C SER A 151 -3.40 8.98 -12.94
N LEU A 152 -3.11 7.95 -13.73
CA LEU A 152 -1.75 7.65 -14.19
C LEU A 152 -1.44 8.34 -15.52
N ASN A 153 -2.45 8.88 -16.16
CA ASN A 153 -2.28 9.64 -17.39
C ASN A 153 -1.87 11.08 -17.08
N ARG A 154 -1.13 11.69 -17.94
CA ARG A 154 -0.69 13.08 -17.81
C ARG A 154 -1.36 13.97 -18.82
#